data_c60e0b08dfc92f462bf441aec69b203f
#
_entry.id   c60e0b08dfc92f462bf441aec69b203f
#
_cell.length_a   1.000
_cell.length_b   1.000
_cell.length_c   1.000
_cell.angle_alpha   90.00
_cell.angle_beta   90.00
_cell.angle_gamma   90.00
#
_symmetry.space_group_name_H-M   'P 1'
#
loop_
_entity.id
_entity.type
_entity.pdbx_description
1 polymer ?
#
loop_
_entity_poly.entity_id
_entity_poly.type
_entity_poly.pdbx_seq_one_letter_code
_entity_poly.pdbx_strand_id
1 'polypeptide(L)'
;MKTSALPPARLLIISLIIILNSIAYSVHAQQQQYANAYTFWDFGQDADDVQNVEQNIWIAKPAISTQWVMTWAWVADPAHGGYLGFNTDAGGKGQALFSLWNATAAAGGNCQQFGGEGTGWSCRMPFEIKTDVFYQLRLSLTKSEADGVWWSAWIVENPGSEAPQEHVLGEIKVATGMNTIRANSINDFSEYYGQTQEKCSAVPLSILGVMPPAANKDESGNYAHTSKLNGSSNPQQNPCKTGDESQGALFKVENYTFGNAEGALIFLGGTGSDHILPGDIQVPSGTE
;
A
#
# COMPACT_ATOMS: atom_id res chain seq x y z
N MET A 1 31.13 92.30 26.43
CA MET A 1 30.21 91.13 26.66
C MET A 1 30.65 90.04 25.74
N LYS A 2 31.31 89.00 26.26
CA LYS A 2 31.79 87.83 25.50
C LYS A 2 30.87 86.67 25.80
N THR A 3 30.12 86.28 24.83
CA THR A 3 29.28 85.05 24.89
C THR A 3 30.13 83.88 24.50
N SER A 4 30.40 82.98 25.45
CA SER A 4 31.08 81.71 25.21
C SER A 4 30.05 80.65 24.71
N ALA A 5 30.34 80.15 23.51
CA ALA A 5 29.59 79.03 22.97
C ALA A 5 30.18 77.72 23.50
N LEU A 6 29.31 76.84 24.04
CA LEU A 6 29.61 75.49 24.44
C LEU A 6 29.67 74.56 23.20
N PRO A 7 30.65 73.62 23.13
CA PRO A 7 30.70 72.68 22.02
C PRO A 7 29.60 71.56 22.07
N PRO A 8 29.19 71.08 20.91
CA PRO A 8 28.12 70.02 20.87
C PRO A 8 28.70 68.72 21.39
N ALA A 9 27.90 68.11 22.30
CA ALA A 9 28.12 66.74 22.78
C ALA A 9 27.99 65.75 21.63
N ARG A 10 29.08 65.05 21.37
CA ARG A 10 29.05 63.93 20.44
C ARG A 10 28.31 62.75 21.15
N LEU A 11 27.13 62.45 20.66
CA LEU A 11 26.35 61.24 21.07
C LEU A 11 27.04 60.01 20.41
N LEU A 12 27.75 59.23 21.23
CA LEU A 12 28.27 57.94 20.80
C LEU A 12 27.10 56.95 20.79
N ILE A 13 26.56 56.68 19.63
CA ILE A 13 25.62 55.58 19.44
C ILE A 13 26.44 54.28 19.39
N ILE A 14 26.52 53.59 20.51
CA ILE A 14 27.01 52.23 20.57
C ILE A 14 25.93 51.33 19.98
N SER A 15 26.05 51.02 18.68
CA SER A 15 25.25 50.00 18.03
C SER A 15 25.64 48.61 18.58
N LEU A 16 24.89 48.15 19.55
CA LEU A 16 24.97 46.78 20.05
C LEU A 16 24.41 45.86 18.95
N ILE A 17 25.28 45.34 18.09
CA ILE A 17 24.93 44.30 17.14
C ILE A 17 24.76 43.03 17.95
N ILE A 18 23.50 42.73 18.31
CA ILE A 18 23.09 41.42 18.81
C ILE A 18 23.12 40.48 17.61
N ILE A 19 24.25 39.76 17.46
CA ILE A 19 24.33 38.63 16.55
C ILE A 19 23.45 37.52 17.18
N LEU A 20 22.17 37.51 16.82
CA LEU A 20 21.32 36.37 17.00
C LEU A 20 21.84 35.26 16.10
N ASN A 21 22.74 34.44 16.64
CA ASN A 21 23.00 33.11 16.09
C ASN A 21 21.69 32.33 16.14
N SER A 22 20.88 32.51 15.12
CA SER A 22 19.79 31.56 14.80
C SER A 22 20.48 30.25 14.42
N ILE A 23 20.71 29.40 15.43
CA ILE A 23 20.97 28.00 15.21
C ILE A 23 19.69 27.48 14.54
N ALA A 24 19.67 27.49 13.23
CA ALA A 24 18.70 26.74 12.45
C ALA A 24 18.94 25.26 12.78
N TYR A 25 18.23 24.78 13.77
CA TYR A 25 18.03 23.34 13.91
C TYR A 25 17.33 22.92 12.62
N SER A 26 18.10 22.44 11.66
CA SER A 26 17.56 21.63 10.58
C SER A 26 16.97 20.40 11.25
N VAL A 27 15.71 20.49 11.61
CA VAL A 27 14.89 19.31 11.84
C VAL A 27 14.84 18.65 10.48
N HIS A 28 15.85 17.81 10.21
CA HIS A 28 15.69 16.81 9.19
C HIS A 28 14.51 15.97 9.71
N ALA A 29 13.32 16.24 9.18
CA ALA A 29 12.24 15.28 9.27
C ALA A 29 12.86 14.00 8.72
N GLN A 30 13.17 13.07 9.62
CA GLN A 30 13.71 11.78 9.24
C GLN A 30 12.60 11.19 8.38
N GLN A 31 12.83 11.10 7.07
CA GLN A 31 11.86 10.56 6.15
C GLN A 31 11.54 9.18 6.66
N GLN A 32 10.30 8.97 7.08
CA GLN A 32 9.86 7.71 7.64
C GLN A 32 10.11 6.65 6.58
N GLN A 33 10.98 5.71 6.86
CA GLN A 33 11.27 4.61 5.96
C GLN A 33 10.31 3.49 6.31
N TYR A 34 9.57 3.04 5.32
CA TYR A 34 8.61 1.95 5.47
C TYR A 34 9.28 0.62 5.12
N ALA A 35 9.05 -0.41 5.95
CA ALA A 35 9.44 -1.78 5.58
C ALA A 35 8.39 -2.32 4.64
N ASN A 36 8.80 -2.77 3.46
CA ASN A 36 7.89 -3.36 2.50
C ASN A 36 8.55 -4.53 1.73
N ALA A 37 7.73 -5.43 1.22
CA ALA A 37 8.14 -6.52 0.35
C ALA A 37 7.10 -6.67 -0.75
N TYR A 38 7.55 -6.95 -1.98
CA TYR A 38 6.74 -6.94 -3.19
C TYR A 38 6.75 -8.27 -3.90
N THR A 39 5.63 -8.58 -4.57
CA THR A 39 5.54 -9.58 -5.65
C THR A 39 5.13 -8.92 -6.94
N PHE A 40 5.58 -9.43 -8.07
CA PHE A 40 5.28 -8.92 -9.41
C PHE A 40 4.66 -10.03 -10.25
N TRP A 41 3.76 -9.65 -11.15
CA TRP A 41 3.01 -10.55 -11.98
C TRP A 41 3.27 -10.29 -13.46
N ASP A 42 3.32 -11.34 -14.24
CA ASP A 42 3.44 -11.30 -15.71
C ASP A 42 2.15 -11.82 -16.36
N PHE A 43 1.45 -10.93 -17.05
CA PHE A 43 0.25 -11.25 -17.83
C PHE A 43 0.54 -11.53 -19.30
N GLY A 44 1.81 -11.55 -19.71
CA GLY A 44 2.21 -11.62 -21.11
C GLY A 44 2.19 -10.25 -21.80
N GLN A 45 2.37 -10.25 -23.13
CA GLN A 45 2.59 -8.99 -23.87
C GLN A 45 1.31 -8.24 -24.27
N ASP A 46 0.16 -8.91 -24.30
CA ASP A 46 -1.08 -8.37 -24.90
C ASP A 46 -2.14 -7.96 -23.87
N ALA A 47 -1.76 -7.76 -22.60
CA ALA A 47 -2.70 -7.49 -21.51
C ALA A 47 -2.78 -6.00 -21.10
N ASP A 48 -2.84 -5.10 -22.09
CA ASP A 48 -3.01 -3.65 -21.84
C ASP A 48 -4.48 -3.17 -21.99
N ASP A 49 -5.42 -4.09 -22.11
CA ASP A 49 -6.86 -3.84 -22.23
C ASP A 49 -7.65 -4.15 -20.94
N VAL A 50 -6.96 -4.28 -19.81
CA VAL A 50 -7.54 -4.75 -18.55
C VAL A 50 -8.51 -3.72 -17.98
N GLN A 51 -9.77 -4.14 -17.82
CA GLN A 51 -10.89 -3.34 -17.27
C GLN A 51 -11.49 -3.94 -15.99
N ASN A 52 -11.15 -5.16 -15.65
CA ASN A 52 -11.42 -5.75 -14.35
C ASN A 52 -10.31 -6.69 -13.94
N VAL A 53 -10.08 -6.78 -12.62
CA VAL A 53 -9.06 -7.65 -12.01
C VAL A 53 -9.65 -8.30 -10.78
N GLU A 54 -9.40 -9.59 -10.64
CA GLU A 54 -9.69 -10.35 -9.42
C GLU A 54 -8.40 -11.01 -8.93
N GLN A 55 -8.17 -10.98 -7.62
CA GLN A 55 -7.03 -11.63 -7.00
C GLN A 55 -7.41 -12.19 -5.63
N ASN A 56 -7.04 -13.44 -5.38
CA ASN A 56 -7.18 -14.05 -4.08
C ASN A 56 -5.95 -13.79 -3.22
N ILE A 57 -6.19 -13.36 -1.99
CA ILE A 57 -5.15 -13.16 -0.98
C ILE A 57 -5.56 -13.84 0.33
N TRP A 58 -4.57 -14.09 1.17
CA TRP A 58 -4.75 -14.66 2.49
C TRP A 58 -3.85 -13.95 3.51
N ILE A 59 -4.43 -13.31 4.52
CA ILE A 59 -3.68 -12.68 5.59
C ILE A 59 -3.50 -13.69 6.71
N ALA A 60 -2.48 -14.53 6.59
CA ALA A 60 -2.20 -15.60 7.54
C ALA A 60 -1.82 -15.07 8.93
N LYS A 61 -1.16 -13.90 8.98
CA LYS A 61 -0.82 -13.22 10.21
C LYS A 61 -0.93 -11.72 10.05
N PRO A 62 -2.00 -11.09 10.53
CA PRO A 62 -2.11 -9.64 10.56
C PRO A 62 -1.17 -9.05 11.62
N ALA A 63 -0.65 -7.85 11.37
CA ALA A 63 0.19 -7.10 12.28
C ALA A 63 -0.30 -5.66 12.40
N ILE A 64 0.03 -4.98 13.48
CA ILE A 64 -0.30 -3.56 13.68
C ILE A 64 0.46 -2.68 12.69
N SER A 65 -0.12 -1.53 12.34
CA SER A 65 0.50 -0.55 11.42
C SER A 65 1.02 -1.19 10.13
N THR A 66 0.29 -2.13 9.59
CA THR A 66 0.68 -2.87 8.39
C THR A 66 -0.42 -2.80 7.34
N GLN A 67 -0.04 -2.73 6.07
CA GLN A 67 -0.97 -2.84 4.95
C GLN A 67 -0.59 -3.98 4.02
N TRP A 68 -1.61 -4.53 3.35
CA TRP A 68 -1.55 -5.64 2.42
C TRP A 68 -2.42 -5.28 1.23
N VAL A 69 -1.82 -4.94 0.12
CA VAL A 69 -2.54 -4.40 -1.02
C VAL A 69 -2.02 -4.93 -2.35
N MET A 70 -2.94 -5.09 -3.28
CA MET A 70 -2.68 -5.11 -4.71
C MET A 70 -2.60 -3.67 -5.20
N THR A 71 -1.62 -3.33 -6.02
CA THR A 71 -1.47 -2.02 -6.66
C THR A 71 -1.26 -2.16 -8.16
N TRP A 72 -1.52 -1.09 -8.89
CA TRP A 72 -1.43 -1.05 -10.35
C TRP A 72 -1.20 0.38 -10.84
N ALA A 73 -0.85 0.51 -12.12
CA ALA A 73 -0.79 1.77 -12.85
C ALA A 73 -1.70 1.73 -14.08
N TRP A 74 -2.06 2.92 -14.56
CA TRP A 74 -2.86 3.05 -15.78
C TRP A 74 -1.99 2.88 -17.04
N VAL A 75 -2.58 2.42 -18.13
CA VAL A 75 -1.92 2.43 -19.45
C VAL A 75 -1.63 3.86 -19.90
N ALA A 76 -2.62 4.76 -19.76
CA ALA A 76 -2.49 6.15 -20.17
C ALA A 76 -1.65 7.03 -19.23
N ASP A 77 -1.47 6.61 -17.97
CA ASP A 77 -0.66 7.33 -16.97
C ASP A 77 0.12 6.33 -16.10
N PRO A 78 1.29 5.85 -16.57
CA PRO A 78 2.08 4.86 -15.83
C PRO A 78 2.67 5.36 -14.51
N ALA A 79 2.61 6.66 -14.24
CA ALA A 79 3.09 7.25 -12.98
C ALA A 79 2.04 7.19 -11.86
N HIS A 80 0.77 6.97 -12.21
CA HIS A 80 -0.32 6.94 -11.26
C HIS A 80 -1.20 5.70 -11.47
N GLY A 81 -1.93 5.35 -10.43
CA GLY A 81 -2.82 4.19 -10.43
C GLY A 81 -3.63 4.15 -9.15
N GLY A 82 -3.61 3.01 -8.50
CA GLY A 82 -4.33 2.82 -7.25
C GLY A 82 -3.85 1.62 -6.47
N TYR A 83 -4.50 1.42 -5.34
CA TYR A 83 -4.33 0.22 -4.53
C TYR A 83 -5.65 -0.21 -3.88
N LEU A 84 -5.77 -1.52 -3.69
CA LEU A 84 -6.92 -2.19 -3.10
C LEU A 84 -6.42 -3.27 -2.12
N GLY A 85 -7.01 -3.33 -0.94
CA GLY A 85 -6.69 -4.36 0.05
C GLY A 85 -7.04 -3.97 1.47
N PHE A 86 -6.13 -4.22 2.39
CA PHE A 86 -6.36 -4.05 3.82
C PHE A 86 -5.22 -3.31 4.50
N ASN A 87 -5.53 -2.69 5.63
CA ASN A 87 -4.52 -2.24 6.58
C ASN A 87 -5.01 -2.37 8.03
N THR A 88 -4.09 -2.21 8.96
CA THR A 88 -4.38 -2.10 10.38
C THR A 88 -3.80 -0.81 10.94
N ASP A 89 -4.49 -0.17 11.87
CA ASP A 89 -3.94 0.96 12.61
C ASP A 89 -2.91 0.52 13.68
N ALA A 90 -2.37 1.49 14.42
CA ALA A 90 -1.43 1.24 15.51
C ALA A 90 -2.04 0.44 16.68
N GLY A 91 -3.36 0.38 16.78
CA GLY A 91 -4.10 -0.43 17.75
C GLY A 91 -4.51 -1.80 17.21
N GLY A 92 -4.15 -2.13 15.96
CA GLY A 92 -4.49 -3.40 15.32
C GLY A 92 -5.91 -3.46 14.75
N LYS A 93 -6.63 -2.33 14.69
CA LYS A 93 -7.97 -2.30 14.07
C LYS A 93 -7.83 -2.41 12.56
N GLY A 94 -8.49 -3.41 11.99
CA GLY A 94 -8.50 -3.68 10.55
C GLY A 94 -9.41 -2.74 9.77
N GLN A 95 -9.02 -2.48 8.55
CA GLN A 95 -9.74 -1.67 7.59
C GLN A 95 -9.51 -2.22 6.18
N ALA A 96 -10.57 -2.33 5.39
CA ALA A 96 -10.47 -2.52 3.94
C ALA A 96 -10.42 -1.14 3.27
N LEU A 97 -9.64 -1.00 2.20
CA LEU A 97 -9.44 0.29 1.53
C LEU A 97 -9.25 0.12 0.02
N PHE A 98 -9.77 1.12 -0.69
CA PHE A 98 -9.60 1.31 -2.13
C PHE A 98 -9.24 2.76 -2.39
N SER A 99 -8.13 3.01 -3.07
CA SER A 99 -7.63 4.36 -3.31
C SER A 99 -7.13 4.53 -4.73
N LEU A 100 -7.45 5.68 -5.32
CA LEU A 100 -6.94 6.09 -6.63
C LEU A 100 -6.28 7.47 -6.54
N TRP A 101 -5.05 7.57 -7.06
CA TRP A 101 -4.38 8.85 -7.23
C TRP A 101 -4.99 9.65 -8.38
N ASN A 102 -4.91 10.98 -8.27
CA ASN A 102 -5.46 11.93 -9.24
C ASN A 102 -6.96 11.76 -9.52
N ALA A 103 -7.69 11.13 -8.59
CA ALA A 103 -9.11 10.94 -8.67
C ALA A 103 -9.85 12.28 -8.47
N THR A 104 -10.97 12.45 -9.18
CA THR A 104 -11.73 13.69 -9.25
C THR A 104 -13.00 13.67 -8.40
N ALA A 105 -13.55 12.48 -8.13
CA ALA A 105 -14.73 12.28 -7.31
C ALA A 105 -14.77 10.87 -6.72
N ALA A 106 -15.63 10.66 -5.73
CA ALA A 106 -15.96 9.34 -5.22
C ALA A 106 -17.43 9.26 -4.82
N ALA A 107 -18.00 8.06 -4.81
CA ALA A 107 -19.37 7.76 -4.44
C ALA A 107 -19.48 6.44 -3.69
N GLY A 108 -20.54 6.31 -2.89
CA GLY A 108 -20.74 5.14 -2.04
C GLY A 108 -19.73 5.07 -0.90
N GLY A 109 -19.97 4.17 0.05
CA GLY A 109 -19.04 3.90 1.14
C GLY A 109 -18.63 5.11 1.98
N ASN A 110 -17.53 4.97 2.72
CA ASN A 110 -16.89 6.06 3.44
C ASN A 110 -15.66 6.53 2.64
N CYS A 111 -15.89 7.40 1.67
CA CYS A 111 -14.87 7.92 0.78
C CYS A 111 -14.44 9.33 1.18
N GLN A 112 -13.14 9.59 1.18
CA GLN A 112 -12.57 10.90 1.50
C GLN A 112 -11.37 11.21 0.61
N GLN A 113 -11.09 12.48 0.43
CA GLN A 113 -9.85 12.91 -0.22
C GLN A 113 -8.65 12.61 0.68
N PHE A 114 -7.54 12.26 0.06
CA PHE A 114 -6.26 12.13 0.74
C PHE A 114 -5.20 13.06 0.11
N GLY A 115 -4.17 13.35 0.90
CA GLY A 115 -2.99 14.12 0.50
C GLY A 115 -1.75 13.58 1.22
N GLY A 116 -0.58 14.17 0.91
CA GLY A 116 0.70 13.77 1.52
C GLY A 116 1.55 12.94 0.58
N GLU A 117 1.03 11.84 0.07
CA GLU A 117 1.69 10.98 -0.94
C GLU A 117 1.21 11.29 -2.38
N GLY A 118 0.77 12.50 -2.62
CA GLY A 118 -0.02 12.92 -3.77
C GLY A 118 -1.44 13.24 -3.34
N THR A 119 -2.34 13.45 -4.29
CA THR A 119 -3.76 13.72 -4.04
C THR A 119 -4.62 12.66 -4.69
N GLY A 120 -5.78 12.37 -4.10
CA GLY A 120 -6.72 11.42 -4.65
C GLY A 120 -7.91 11.18 -3.74
N TRP A 121 -8.62 10.09 -3.98
CA TRP A 121 -9.73 9.65 -3.16
C TRP A 121 -9.48 8.24 -2.63
N SER A 122 -9.90 8.00 -1.39
CA SER A 122 -9.83 6.70 -0.72
C SER A 122 -11.18 6.36 -0.10
N CYS A 123 -11.73 5.21 -0.46
CA CYS A 123 -12.92 4.63 0.16
C CYS A 123 -12.47 3.58 1.17
N ARG A 124 -12.94 3.68 2.40
CA ARG A 124 -12.47 2.88 3.53
C ARG A 124 -13.63 2.32 4.34
N MET A 125 -13.45 1.12 4.85
CA MET A 125 -14.45 0.45 5.68
C MET A 125 -13.76 -0.26 6.84
N PRO A 126 -14.21 -0.10 8.10
CA PRO A 126 -13.78 -0.97 9.20
C PRO A 126 -13.98 -2.43 8.81
N PHE A 127 -12.97 -3.26 9.01
CA PHE A 127 -12.99 -4.65 8.58
C PHE A 127 -12.29 -5.55 9.59
N GLU A 128 -12.95 -6.64 9.98
CA GLU A 128 -12.33 -7.67 10.82
C GLU A 128 -11.54 -8.63 9.93
N ILE A 129 -10.21 -8.56 10.05
CA ILE A 129 -9.32 -9.44 9.29
C ILE A 129 -9.26 -10.80 9.98
N LYS A 130 -9.76 -11.83 9.31
CA LYS A 130 -9.75 -13.23 9.76
C LYS A 130 -8.54 -13.96 9.14
N THR A 131 -7.93 -14.84 9.89
CA THR A 131 -6.72 -15.57 9.47
C THR A 131 -6.99 -16.92 8.84
N ASP A 132 -8.22 -17.38 8.89
CA ASP A 132 -8.68 -18.68 8.40
C ASP A 132 -9.54 -18.61 7.13
N VAL A 133 -9.52 -17.46 6.45
CA VAL A 133 -10.29 -17.24 5.23
C VAL A 133 -9.44 -16.63 4.12
N PHE A 134 -9.82 -16.91 2.88
CA PHE A 134 -9.34 -16.18 1.72
C PHE A 134 -10.21 -14.95 1.46
N TYR A 135 -9.59 -13.90 0.95
CA TYR A 135 -10.24 -12.71 0.45
C TYR A 135 -9.95 -12.57 -1.04
N GLN A 136 -10.98 -12.26 -1.82
CA GLN A 136 -10.80 -11.83 -3.20
C GLN A 136 -10.87 -10.32 -3.26
N LEU A 137 -9.81 -9.71 -3.76
CA LEU A 137 -9.77 -8.31 -4.17
C LEU A 137 -10.36 -8.23 -5.56
N ARG A 138 -11.45 -7.45 -5.73
CA ARG A 138 -12.11 -7.28 -7.03
C ARG A 138 -12.17 -5.80 -7.37
N LEU A 139 -11.71 -5.46 -8.58
CA LEU A 139 -11.70 -4.12 -9.14
C LEU A 139 -12.32 -4.16 -10.53
N SER A 140 -13.19 -3.20 -10.86
CA SER A 140 -13.81 -3.14 -12.18
C SER A 140 -14.10 -1.72 -12.62
N LEU A 141 -13.90 -1.46 -13.92
CA LEU A 141 -14.45 -0.30 -14.61
C LEU A 141 -15.97 -0.48 -14.72
N THR A 142 -16.73 0.38 -14.05
CA THR A 142 -18.19 0.22 -13.96
C THR A 142 -18.96 1.24 -14.81
N LYS A 143 -18.36 2.41 -15.11
CA LYS A 143 -19.04 3.45 -15.85
C LYS A 143 -18.05 4.35 -16.58
N SER A 144 -18.42 4.77 -17.79
CA SER A 144 -17.71 5.80 -18.55
C SER A 144 -18.62 6.99 -18.78
N GLU A 145 -18.11 8.19 -18.51
CA GLU A 145 -18.79 9.48 -18.67
C GLU A 145 -17.94 10.40 -19.54
N ALA A 146 -18.52 11.49 -20.00
CA ALA A 146 -17.80 12.46 -20.86
C ALA A 146 -16.59 13.11 -20.17
N ASP A 147 -16.61 13.21 -18.83
CA ASP A 147 -15.59 13.87 -18.00
C ASP A 147 -14.79 12.92 -17.12
N GLY A 148 -14.90 11.60 -17.31
CA GLY A 148 -14.14 10.61 -16.55
C GLY A 148 -14.72 9.22 -16.56
N VAL A 149 -14.04 8.33 -15.89
CA VAL A 149 -14.46 6.93 -15.75
C VAL A 149 -14.50 6.53 -14.28
N TRP A 150 -15.44 5.65 -13.94
CA TRP A 150 -15.65 5.17 -12.58
C TRP A 150 -15.15 3.75 -12.42
N TRP A 151 -14.38 3.56 -11.37
CA TRP A 151 -13.90 2.26 -10.93
C TRP A 151 -14.52 1.90 -9.58
N SER A 152 -15.01 0.69 -9.48
CA SER A 152 -15.58 0.15 -8.24
C SER A 152 -14.71 -0.96 -7.69
N ALA A 153 -14.68 -1.08 -6.37
CA ALA A 153 -13.91 -2.10 -5.68
C ALA A 153 -14.73 -2.85 -4.63
N TRP A 154 -14.45 -4.14 -4.52
CA TRP A 154 -15.06 -5.07 -3.58
C TRP A 154 -14.01 -5.91 -2.89
N ILE A 155 -14.34 -6.32 -1.67
CA ILE A 155 -13.72 -7.45 -0.98
C ILE A 155 -14.74 -8.57 -0.94
N VAL A 156 -14.36 -9.75 -1.41
CA VAL A 156 -15.19 -10.95 -1.28
C VAL A 156 -14.53 -11.89 -0.28
N GLU A 157 -15.19 -12.14 0.85
CA GLU A 157 -14.73 -13.07 1.87
C GLU A 157 -15.18 -14.49 1.49
N ASN A 158 -14.27 -15.46 1.58
CA ASN A 158 -14.48 -16.86 1.18
C ASN A 158 -15.01 -17.02 -0.25
N PRO A 159 -14.29 -16.54 -1.28
CA PRO A 159 -14.78 -16.48 -2.66
C PRO A 159 -15.15 -17.85 -3.25
N GLY A 160 -14.58 -18.95 -2.76
CA GLY A 160 -14.86 -20.31 -3.20
C GLY A 160 -15.95 -21.04 -2.39
N SER A 161 -16.56 -20.40 -1.40
CA SER A 161 -17.60 -21.03 -0.56
C SER A 161 -18.98 -21.00 -1.22
N GLU A 162 -19.92 -21.80 -0.69
CA GLU A 162 -21.33 -21.77 -1.11
C GLU A 162 -22.02 -20.43 -0.79
N ALA A 163 -21.49 -19.64 0.15
CA ALA A 163 -22.04 -18.37 0.60
C ALA A 163 -20.95 -17.30 0.77
N PRO A 164 -20.31 -16.85 -0.32
CA PRO A 164 -19.31 -15.80 -0.24
C PRO A 164 -19.95 -14.48 0.26
N GLN A 165 -19.22 -13.72 1.07
CA GLN A 165 -19.68 -12.43 1.57
C GLN A 165 -19.01 -11.31 0.77
N GLU A 166 -19.80 -10.51 0.09
CA GLU A 166 -19.33 -9.40 -0.72
C GLU A 166 -19.49 -8.08 0.00
N HIS A 167 -18.41 -7.30 0.07
CA HIS A 167 -18.33 -6.00 0.71
C HIS A 167 -17.93 -4.94 -0.32
N VAL A 168 -18.88 -4.05 -0.66
CA VAL A 168 -18.62 -2.93 -1.57
C VAL A 168 -17.86 -1.84 -0.83
N LEU A 169 -16.68 -1.47 -1.31
CA LEU A 169 -15.90 -0.37 -0.71
C LEU A 169 -16.36 1.00 -1.19
N GLY A 170 -16.72 1.11 -2.46
CA GLY A 170 -17.16 2.34 -3.09
C GLY A 170 -16.72 2.46 -4.55
N GLU A 171 -17.00 3.61 -5.13
CA GLU A 171 -16.65 3.95 -6.50
C GLU A 171 -15.81 5.22 -6.52
N ILE A 172 -14.77 5.25 -7.34
CA ILE A 172 -13.89 6.40 -7.47
C ILE A 172 -13.77 6.77 -8.94
N LYS A 173 -13.93 8.07 -9.23
CA LYS A 173 -13.84 8.65 -10.58
C LYS A 173 -12.44 9.17 -10.85
N VAL A 174 -11.88 8.78 -11.97
CA VAL A 174 -10.62 9.31 -12.52
C VAL A 174 -10.86 9.97 -13.87
N ALA A 175 -9.88 10.71 -14.39
CA ALA A 175 -9.98 11.40 -15.67
C ALA A 175 -10.27 10.45 -16.83
N THR A 176 -10.77 11.01 -17.93
CA THR A 176 -10.91 10.28 -19.20
C THR A 176 -9.57 9.72 -19.64
N GLY A 177 -9.58 8.49 -20.21
CA GLY A 177 -8.36 7.78 -20.63
C GLY A 177 -7.82 6.81 -19.59
N MET A 178 -8.19 6.92 -18.31
CA MET A 178 -7.83 5.94 -17.25
C MET A 178 -8.81 4.76 -17.24
N ASN A 179 -9.11 4.22 -18.40
CA ASN A 179 -10.10 3.16 -18.61
C ASN A 179 -9.48 1.76 -18.75
N THR A 180 -8.16 1.68 -18.69
CA THR A 180 -7.43 0.40 -18.72
C THR A 180 -6.26 0.41 -17.74
N ILE A 181 -6.09 -0.72 -17.05
CA ILE A 181 -4.96 -1.01 -16.20
C ILE A 181 -3.84 -1.59 -17.07
N ARG A 182 -2.62 -1.15 -16.79
CA ARG A 182 -1.43 -1.78 -17.33
C ARG A 182 -1.16 -3.08 -16.58
N ALA A 183 -1.53 -4.22 -17.16
CA ALA A 183 -1.53 -5.51 -16.46
C ALA A 183 -0.18 -5.84 -15.81
N ASN A 184 0.93 -5.70 -16.53
CA ASN A 184 2.27 -5.96 -16.01
C ASN A 184 2.78 -4.93 -14.98
N SER A 185 1.94 -3.94 -14.60
CA SER A 185 2.19 -3.07 -13.45
C SER A 185 1.52 -3.57 -12.16
N ILE A 186 0.65 -4.58 -12.27
CA ILE A 186 0.00 -5.16 -11.09
C ILE A 186 1.06 -5.84 -10.23
N ASN A 187 1.06 -5.47 -8.97
CA ASN A 187 1.94 -6.08 -7.98
C ASN A 187 1.26 -6.04 -6.61
N ASP A 188 1.73 -6.89 -5.70
CA ASP A 188 1.30 -6.85 -4.32
C ASP A 188 2.43 -6.40 -3.43
N PHE A 189 2.08 -5.75 -2.34
CA PHE A 189 3.04 -5.51 -1.29
C PHE A 189 2.44 -5.64 0.11
N SER A 190 3.30 -6.03 1.02
CA SER A 190 3.08 -5.88 2.45
C SER A 190 4.00 -4.79 2.96
N GLU A 191 3.46 -3.83 3.72
CA GLU A 191 4.21 -2.68 4.21
C GLU A 191 3.90 -2.42 5.68
N TYR A 192 4.95 -2.32 6.50
CA TYR A 192 4.87 -1.78 7.84
C TYR A 192 5.12 -0.27 7.80
N TYR A 193 4.10 0.52 8.14
CA TYR A 193 4.15 1.97 8.17
C TYR A 193 4.14 2.56 9.58
N GLY A 194 4.39 1.74 10.59
CA GLY A 194 4.50 2.15 11.98
C GLY A 194 5.77 2.97 12.26
N GLN A 195 6.04 3.18 13.54
CA GLN A 195 7.24 3.91 13.95
C GLN A 195 8.50 3.13 13.55
N THR A 196 9.54 3.86 13.11
CA THR A 196 10.85 3.29 12.83
C THR A 196 11.36 2.52 14.04
N GLN A 197 11.76 1.27 13.85
CA GLN A 197 12.25 0.40 14.90
C GLN A 197 13.78 0.44 14.96
N GLU A 198 14.34 0.32 16.15
CA GLU A 198 15.81 0.21 16.33
C GLU A 198 16.33 -1.12 15.76
N LYS A 199 15.52 -2.18 15.85
CA LYS A 199 15.83 -3.51 15.37
C LYS A 199 14.74 -4.02 14.45
N CYS A 200 15.13 -4.72 13.38
CA CYS A 200 14.18 -5.32 12.45
C CYS A 200 13.30 -6.38 13.15
N SER A 201 13.85 -7.09 14.13
CA SER A 201 13.09 -8.03 14.96
C SER A 201 11.98 -7.38 15.81
N ALA A 202 11.99 -6.06 15.95
CA ALA A 202 10.93 -5.32 16.65
C ALA A 202 9.78 -4.91 15.71
N VAL A 203 9.94 -5.05 14.39
CA VAL A 203 8.82 -4.92 13.45
C VAL A 203 7.87 -6.10 13.65
N PRO A 204 6.58 -5.86 13.87
CA PRO A 204 5.63 -6.95 14.09
C PRO A 204 5.59 -7.90 12.89
N LEU A 205 5.61 -9.21 13.18
CA LEU A 205 5.54 -10.22 12.12
C LEU A 205 4.18 -10.19 11.44
N SER A 206 4.21 -10.04 10.13
CA SER A 206 3.08 -10.15 9.22
C SER A 206 3.34 -11.21 8.16
N ILE A 207 2.31 -11.97 7.79
CA ILE A 207 2.38 -12.98 6.73
C ILE A 207 1.19 -12.79 5.80
N LEU A 208 1.48 -12.50 4.53
CA LEU A 208 0.51 -12.37 3.45
C LEU A 208 0.75 -13.46 2.41
N GLY A 209 -0.26 -14.24 2.10
CA GLY A 209 -0.32 -15.12 0.94
C GLY A 209 -0.99 -14.41 -0.22
N VAL A 210 -0.41 -14.49 -1.42
CA VAL A 210 -0.95 -13.90 -2.65
C VAL A 210 -0.99 -14.93 -3.76
N MET A 211 -2.11 -15.00 -4.47
CA MET A 211 -2.28 -15.84 -5.64
C MET A 211 -2.21 -15.00 -6.91
N PRO A 212 -1.96 -15.62 -8.07
CA PRO A 212 -1.92 -14.89 -9.34
C PRO A 212 -3.23 -14.14 -9.58
N PRO A 213 -3.17 -12.82 -9.84
CA PRO A 213 -4.35 -12.09 -10.29
C PRO A 213 -4.75 -12.53 -11.70
N ALA A 214 -6.05 -12.45 -11.97
CA ALA A 214 -6.63 -12.69 -13.29
C ALA A 214 -7.50 -11.52 -13.71
N ALA A 215 -7.61 -11.28 -15.01
CA ALA A 215 -8.24 -10.09 -15.53
C ALA A 215 -9.23 -10.37 -16.68
N ASN A 216 -10.13 -9.41 -16.89
CA ASN A 216 -11.15 -9.43 -17.91
C ASN A 216 -12.03 -10.70 -17.85
N LYS A 217 -12.64 -10.92 -16.69
CA LYS A 217 -13.62 -11.97 -16.47
C LYS A 217 -14.87 -11.68 -17.29
N ASP A 218 -15.28 -12.65 -18.11
CA ASP A 218 -16.51 -12.59 -18.89
C ASP A 218 -17.74 -13.03 -18.06
N GLU A 219 -18.93 -12.91 -18.68
CA GLU A 219 -20.19 -13.32 -18.05
C GLU A 219 -20.28 -14.84 -17.76
N SER A 220 -19.47 -15.65 -18.43
CA SER A 220 -19.36 -17.09 -18.22
C SER A 220 -18.39 -17.44 -17.09
N GLY A 221 -17.70 -16.45 -16.53
CA GLY A 221 -16.73 -16.63 -15.44
C GLY A 221 -15.31 -16.94 -15.91
N ASN A 222 -15.03 -16.91 -17.22
CA ASN A 222 -13.69 -17.14 -17.74
C ASN A 222 -12.88 -15.82 -17.76
N TYR A 223 -11.58 -15.92 -17.50
CA TYR A 223 -10.68 -14.79 -17.57
C TYR A 223 -9.97 -14.76 -18.94
N ALA A 224 -9.97 -13.60 -19.60
CA ALA A 224 -9.22 -13.42 -20.84
C ALA A 224 -7.70 -13.44 -20.59
N HIS A 225 -7.27 -12.94 -19.42
CA HIS A 225 -5.88 -12.86 -19.03
C HIS A 225 -5.64 -13.51 -17.68
N THR A 226 -4.65 -14.39 -17.62
CA THR A 226 -4.14 -14.98 -16.37
C THR A 226 -2.68 -14.61 -16.21
N SER A 227 -2.25 -14.45 -14.98
CA SER A 227 -0.86 -14.08 -14.69
C SER A 227 -0.05 -15.23 -14.12
N LYS A 228 1.25 -15.03 -14.09
CA LYS A 228 2.24 -15.88 -13.42
C LYS A 228 3.10 -15.03 -12.51
N LEU A 229 3.62 -15.62 -11.44
CA LEU A 229 4.61 -14.95 -10.60
C LEU A 229 5.87 -14.65 -11.43
N ASN A 230 6.21 -13.38 -11.55
CA ASN A 230 7.35 -12.89 -12.34
C ASN A 230 8.57 -12.54 -11.48
N GLY A 231 8.42 -12.51 -10.18
CA GLY A 231 9.49 -12.22 -9.27
C GLY A 231 9.02 -11.58 -7.98
N SER A 232 9.99 -11.28 -7.16
CA SER A 232 9.76 -10.60 -5.89
C SER A 232 10.93 -9.66 -5.59
N SER A 233 10.68 -8.64 -4.79
CA SER A 233 11.74 -7.81 -4.25
C SER A 233 11.54 -7.57 -2.76
N ASN A 234 12.65 -7.65 -2.05
CA ASN A 234 12.76 -7.13 -0.71
C ASN A 234 13.32 -5.71 -0.79
N PRO A 235 12.75 -4.74 -0.11
CA PRO A 235 13.21 -3.36 -0.22
C PRO A 235 14.62 -3.22 0.31
N GLN A 236 15.41 -2.41 -0.37
CA GLN A 236 16.74 -2.03 0.09
C GLN A 236 16.68 -0.98 1.22
N GLN A 237 15.52 -0.41 1.49
CA GLN A 237 15.32 0.58 2.54
C GLN A 237 14.54 -0.07 3.68
N ASN A 238 15.28 -0.45 4.69
CA ASN A 238 14.73 -1.06 5.89
C ASN A 238 14.51 0.04 6.95
N PRO A 239 13.32 0.17 7.58
CA PRO A 239 13.07 1.14 8.65
C PRO A 239 13.81 0.79 9.93
N CYS A 240 14.38 -0.38 10.01
CA CYS A 240 15.21 -0.81 11.12
C CYS A 240 16.67 -0.51 10.82
N LYS A 241 17.39 -0.01 11.82
CA LYS A 241 18.82 0.20 11.71
C LYS A 241 19.53 -1.12 11.52
N THR A 242 20.44 -1.13 10.58
CA THR A 242 21.22 -2.27 10.09
C THR A 242 21.81 -3.18 11.16
N GLY A 243 21.88 -4.46 10.87
CA GLY A 243 22.67 -5.47 11.57
C GLY A 243 21.90 -6.60 12.24
N ASP A 244 20.58 -6.54 12.22
CA ASP A 244 19.73 -7.54 12.89
C ASP A 244 19.18 -8.62 11.94
N GLU A 245 19.42 -8.50 10.64
CA GLU A 245 19.06 -9.52 9.64
C GLU A 245 19.74 -10.86 9.94
N SER A 246 20.97 -10.81 10.48
CA SER A 246 21.68 -12.02 10.93
C SER A 246 21.02 -12.70 12.15
N GLN A 247 20.11 -12.02 12.84
CA GLN A 247 19.37 -12.54 13.99
C GLN A 247 17.95 -12.99 13.65
N GLY A 248 17.61 -13.05 12.35
CA GLY A 248 16.42 -13.71 11.88
C GLY A 248 15.18 -12.82 11.72
N ALA A 249 15.34 -11.51 11.58
CA ALA A 249 14.24 -10.67 11.11
C ALA A 249 13.83 -11.08 9.69
N LEU A 250 12.53 -11.30 9.49
CA LEU A 250 12.02 -11.80 8.23
C LEU A 250 11.55 -10.63 7.36
N PHE A 251 12.28 -10.38 6.28
CA PHE A 251 11.85 -9.56 5.16
C PHE A 251 12.09 -10.40 3.91
N LYS A 252 11.18 -11.34 3.62
CA LYS A 252 11.36 -12.21 2.48
C LYS A 252 10.05 -12.53 1.79
N VAL A 253 10.18 -12.89 0.53
CA VAL A 253 9.11 -13.47 -0.26
C VAL A 253 9.53 -14.87 -0.67
N GLU A 254 8.64 -15.83 -0.46
CA GLU A 254 8.83 -17.23 -0.84
C GLU A 254 7.76 -17.65 -1.83
N ASN A 255 8.16 -18.37 -2.89
CA ASN A 255 7.19 -19.01 -3.76
C ASN A 255 6.38 -20.04 -2.97
N TYR A 256 5.09 -20.04 -3.17
CA TYR A 256 4.18 -20.95 -2.50
C TYR A 256 3.07 -21.41 -3.43
N THR A 257 2.65 -22.67 -3.30
CA THR A 257 1.57 -23.23 -4.10
C THR A 257 0.30 -23.35 -3.25
N PHE A 258 -0.74 -22.64 -3.64
CA PHE A 258 -2.08 -22.70 -3.06
C PHE A 258 -2.95 -23.62 -3.92
N GLY A 259 -3.15 -24.88 -3.46
CA GLY A 259 -3.80 -25.88 -4.33
C GLY A 259 -3.00 -26.07 -5.63
N ASN A 260 -3.58 -25.66 -6.76
CA ASN A 260 -2.94 -25.71 -8.08
C ASN A 260 -2.36 -24.35 -8.55
N ALA A 261 -2.51 -23.29 -7.77
CA ALA A 261 -2.07 -21.94 -8.13
C ALA A 261 -0.69 -21.64 -7.54
N GLU A 262 0.28 -21.30 -8.41
CA GLU A 262 1.58 -20.82 -7.98
C GLU A 262 1.45 -19.35 -7.54
N GLY A 263 1.75 -19.07 -6.29
CA GLY A 263 1.72 -17.75 -5.68
C GLY A 263 2.92 -17.49 -4.80
N ALA A 264 2.77 -16.64 -3.82
CA ALA A 264 3.85 -16.29 -2.89
C ALA A 264 3.35 -16.07 -1.46
N LEU A 265 4.25 -16.31 -0.51
CA LEU A 265 4.13 -15.85 0.86
C LEU A 265 5.08 -14.68 1.08
N ILE A 266 4.56 -13.57 1.55
CA ILE A 266 5.30 -12.36 1.91
C ILE A 266 5.42 -12.31 3.42
N PHE A 267 6.64 -12.40 3.92
CA PHE A 267 6.98 -12.27 5.34
C PHE A 267 7.55 -10.89 5.60
N LEU A 268 7.03 -10.22 6.60
CA LEU A 268 7.46 -8.89 7.00
C LEU A 268 7.60 -8.85 8.52
N GLY A 269 8.79 -8.48 9.02
CA GLY A 269 9.07 -8.36 10.45
C GLY A 269 9.27 -9.68 11.19
N GLY A 270 9.26 -9.62 12.52
CA GLY A 270 9.46 -10.77 13.40
C GLY A 270 10.92 -11.22 13.56
N THR A 271 11.12 -12.32 14.23
CA THR A 271 12.42 -12.95 14.48
C THR A 271 12.54 -14.29 13.78
N GLY A 272 13.75 -14.82 13.63
CA GLY A 272 13.95 -16.15 13.05
C GLY A 272 13.31 -17.28 13.85
N SER A 273 13.01 -17.05 15.14
CA SER A 273 12.24 -17.99 15.98
C SER A 273 10.75 -17.98 15.65
N ASP A 274 10.26 -16.90 14.97
CA ASP A 274 8.89 -16.81 14.49
C ASP A 274 8.75 -17.44 13.08
N HIS A 275 9.81 -18.11 12.62
CA HIS A 275 9.84 -18.75 11.31
C HIS A 275 8.81 -19.88 11.27
N ILE A 276 7.66 -19.56 10.73
CA ILE A 276 6.65 -20.54 10.35
C ILE A 276 7.10 -21.08 9.00
N LEU A 277 7.46 -22.36 8.93
CA LEU A 277 7.73 -22.99 7.65
C LEU A 277 6.44 -22.98 6.82
N PRO A 278 6.51 -22.78 5.48
CA PRO A 278 5.33 -22.84 4.63
C PRO A 278 4.46 -24.08 4.85
N GLY A 279 5.06 -25.22 5.25
CA GLY A 279 4.34 -26.44 5.59
C GLY A 279 3.61 -26.43 6.93
N ASP A 280 3.93 -25.49 7.83
CA ASP A 280 3.27 -25.34 9.14
C ASP A 280 2.07 -24.36 9.07
N ILE A 281 1.91 -23.67 7.95
CA ILE A 281 0.82 -22.75 7.73
C ILE A 281 -0.40 -23.55 7.25
N GLN A 282 -1.42 -23.61 8.09
CA GLN A 282 -2.70 -24.23 7.68
C GLN A 282 -3.43 -23.28 6.74
N VAL A 283 -3.32 -23.57 5.44
CA VAL A 283 -4.06 -22.84 4.40
C VAL A 283 -5.56 -23.11 4.57
N PRO A 284 -6.41 -22.06 4.53
CA PRO A 284 -7.86 -22.25 4.59
C PRO A 284 -8.35 -23.21 3.49
N SER A 285 -9.31 -24.08 3.81
CA SER A 285 -9.96 -24.93 2.82
C SER A 285 -10.81 -24.08 1.88
N GLY A 286 -10.72 -24.30 0.57
CA GLY A 286 -11.56 -23.60 -0.42
C GLY A 286 -10.84 -23.08 -1.66
N THR A 287 -9.64 -23.58 -1.96
CA THR A 287 -8.84 -23.21 -3.15
C THR A 287 -8.80 -24.31 -4.22
N GLU A 288 -9.82 -25.16 -4.30
CA GLU A 288 -9.93 -26.12 -5.44
C GLU A 288 -10.64 -25.51 -6.64
#